data_73c368c778df01fe4be6a601116be746
#
_entry.id   73c368c778df01fe4be6a601116be746
#
_cell.length_a   1.000
_cell.length_b   1.000
_cell.length_c   1.000
_cell.angle_alpha   90.00
_cell.angle_beta   90.00
_cell.angle_gamma   90.00
#
_symmetry.space_group_name_H-M   'P 1'
#
loop_
_entity.id
_entity.type
_entity.pdbx_description
1 polymer ?
#
loop_
_entity_poly.entity_id
_entity_poly.type
_entity_poly.pdbx_seq_one_letter_code
_entity_poly.pdbx_strand_id
1 'polypeptide(L)'
;MKRNLGNYAIAGLVLVNVLLWVSFGPTQGNSKNYPLQEVAETLSSSAMILWGIGIVLSNKPRLLEPYFGGLDRMYITHKNINILALLLIVVHLIIVPTSDRQGPGVWIAWFNFPAILILVLLSIAPRVPLVSNFARLSYHKWRNLHRYMGVFFILGATHALMAEPLILHAPVVFGYVGTIVSIGILAYLYKEFLWGKLKRHYPYTVEAVRKLNGTVAEVTLRPRDRKLAHRAGQFLYIHFD
;
A
#
# COMPACT_ATOMS: atom_id res chain seq x y z
N MET A 1 -0.88 16.96 19.54
CA MET A 1 -2.17 16.73 18.87
C MET A 1 -2.07 16.18 17.43
N LYS A 2 -1.09 16.57 16.58
CA LYS A 2 -1.03 16.11 15.17
C LYS A 2 -0.65 14.63 14.95
N ARG A 3 -0.06 13.96 15.93
CA ARG A 3 0.62 12.66 15.83
C ARG A 3 -0.24 11.46 15.35
N ASN A 4 -1.55 11.49 15.53
CA ASN A 4 -2.46 10.40 15.15
C ASN A 4 -3.50 10.85 14.11
N LEU A 5 -3.40 12.10 13.65
CA LEU A 5 -4.39 12.67 12.75
C LEU A 5 -4.45 11.91 11.41
N GLY A 6 -3.30 11.41 10.92
CA GLY A 6 -3.23 10.58 9.73
C GLY A 6 -4.04 9.29 9.86
N ASN A 7 -3.97 8.62 11.01
CA ASN A 7 -4.76 7.41 11.25
C ASN A 7 -6.26 7.70 11.31
N TYR A 8 -6.66 8.81 11.95
CA TYR A 8 -8.06 9.22 11.97
C TYR A 8 -8.57 9.63 10.59
N ALA A 9 -7.73 10.29 9.78
CA ALA A 9 -8.08 10.61 8.40
C ALA A 9 -8.33 9.34 7.58
N ILE A 10 -7.47 8.32 7.70
CA ILE A 10 -7.66 7.02 7.03
C ILE A 10 -8.96 6.35 7.48
N ALA A 11 -9.22 6.30 8.78
CA ALA A 11 -10.48 5.76 9.31
C ALA A 11 -11.70 6.54 8.79
N GLY A 12 -11.59 7.88 8.71
CA GLY A 12 -12.62 8.74 8.14
C GLY A 12 -12.89 8.45 6.67
N LEU A 13 -11.85 8.20 5.85
CA LEU A 13 -12.02 7.84 4.44
C LEU A 13 -12.78 6.51 4.28
N VAL A 14 -12.47 5.52 5.10
CA VAL A 14 -13.20 4.24 5.09
C VAL A 14 -14.64 4.43 5.58
N LEU A 15 -14.86 5.21 6.63
CA LEU A 15 -16.21 5.50 7.12
C LEU A 15 -17.05 6.21 6.06
N VAL A 16 -16.48 7.18 5.36
CA VAL A 16 -17.15 7.87 4.24
C VAL A 16 -17.53 6.86 3.15
N ASN A 17 -16.65 5.90 2.79
CA ASN A 17 -16.98 4.85 1.84
C ASN A 17 -18.23 4.05 2.29
N VAL A 18 -18.26 3.61 3.54
CA VAL A 18 -19.41 2.87 4.08
C VAL A 18 -20.70 3.71 4.04
N LEU A 19 -20.61 4.98 4.44
CA LEU A 19 -21.76 5.90 4.41
C LEU A 19 -22.25 6.16 2.98
N LEU A 20 -21.33 6.25 2.01
CA LEU A 20 -21.70 6.42 0.59
C LEU A 20 -22.39 5.18 0.03
N TRP A 21 -21.93 3.97 0.39
CA TRP A 21 -22.63 2.74 0.02
C TRP A 21 -24.06 2.70 0.59
N VAL A 22 -24.22 2.98 1.87
CA VAL A 22 -25.55 3.02 2.52
C VAL A 22 -26.48 4.08 1.91
N SER A 23 -25.93 5.23 1.49
CA SER A 23 -26.73 6.36 1.01
C SER A 23 -26.97 6.35 -0.49
N PHE A 24 -26.06 5.80 -1.29
CA PHE A 24 -26.02 5.90 -2.75
C PHE A 24 -25.76 4.56 -3.44
N GLY A 25 -25.74 3.46 -2.69
CA GLY A 25 -25.70 2.11 -3.24
C GLY A 25 -26.95 1.86 -4.11
N PRO A 26 -26.87 1.03 -5.14
CA PRO A 26 -28.03 0.73 -5.97
C PRO A 26 -29.06 -0.08 -5.13
N THR A 27 -30.35 0.19 -5.36
CA THR A 27 -31.44 -0.45 -4.60
C THR A 27 -31.75 -1.86 -5.06
N GLN A 28 -31.26 -2.26 -6.23
CA GLN A 28 -31.42 -3.60 -6.81
C GLN A 28 -30.15 -4.03 -7.54
N GLY A 29 -29.80 -5.31 -7.44
CA GLY A 29 -28.67 -5.91 -8.11
C GLY A 29 -29.10 -7.12 -8.96
N ASN A 30 -28.19 -7.55 -9.85
CA ASN A 30 -28.43 -8.70 -10.73
C ASN A 30 -28.31 -10.06 -10.00
N SER A 31 -27.88 -10.05 -8.72
CA SER A 31 -27.72 -11.25 -7.90
C SER A 31 -28.96 -11.54 -7.08
N LYS A 32 -29.34 -12.80 -6.96
CA LYS A 32 -30.38 -13.25 -6.02
C LYS A 32 -30.06 -12.90 -4.56
N ASN A 33 -28.78 -12.71 -4.24
CA ASN A 33 -28.28 -12.32 -2.91
C ASN A 33 -27.73 -10.89 -2.93
N TYR A 34 -28.48 -9.95 -3.49
CA TYR A 34 -28.10 -8.55 -3.60
C TYR A 34 -27.54 -7.94 -2.30
N PRO A 35 -28.18 -8.07 -1.11
CA PRO A 35 -27.64 -7.47 0.11
C PRO A 35 -26.24 -8.00 0.48
N LEU A 36 -26.01 -9.28 0.24
CA LEU A 36 -24.72 -9.89 0.51
C LEU A 36 -23.64 -9.39 -0.46
N GLN A 37 -24.01 -9.18 -1.72
CA GLN A 37 -23.12 -8.60 -2.73
C GLN A 37 -22.75 -7.15 -2.35
N GLU A 38 -23.73 -6.33 -1.91
CA GLU A 38 -23.49 -4.96 -1.50
C GLU A 38 -22.51 -4.89 -0.32
N VAL A 39 -22.70 -5.73 0.69
CA VAL A 39 -21.75 -5.83 1.83
C VAL A 39 -20.38 -6.27 1.34
N ALA A 40 -20.30 -7.28 0.49
CA ALA A 40 -19.04 -7.76 -0.05
C ALA A 40 -18.28 -6.67 -0.82
N GLU A 41 -18.98 -5.87 -1.64
CA GLU A 41 -18.38 -4.79 -2.41
C GLU A 41 -18.01 -3.56 -1.53
N THR A 42 -18.78 -3.30 -0.48
CA THR A 42 -18.41 -2.31 0.53
C THR A 42 -17.09 -2.66 1.23
N LEU A 43 -16.89 -3.94 1.55
CA LEU A 43 -15.65 -4.43 2.16
C LEU A 43 -14.46 -4.35 1.18
N SER A 44 -14.66 -4.80 -0.06
CA SER A 44 -13.58 -4.79 -1.07
C SER A 44 -13.21 -3.36 -1.48
N SER A 45 -14.16 -2.46 -1.63
CA SER A 45 -13.87 -1.04 -1.91
C SER A 45 -13.14 -0.37 -0.74
N SER A 46 -13.51 -0.69 0.50
CA SER A 46 -12.77 -0.26 1.70
C SER A 46 -11.33 -0.79 1.70
N ALA A 47 -11.14 -2.05 1.30
CA ALA A 47 -9.81 -2.64 1.16
C ALA A 47 -8.98 -1.94 0.08
N MET A 48 -9.58 -1.61 -1.07
CA MET A 48 -8.91 -0.87 -2.15
C MET A 48 -8.50 0.53 -1.71
N ILE A 49 -9.33 1.22 -0.92
CA ILE A 49 -8.98 2.51 -0.31
C ILE A 49 -7.76 2.37 0.60
N LEU A 50 -7.78 1.42 1.53
CA LEU A 50 -6.68 1.18 2.46
C LEU A 50 -5.39 0.81 1.73
N TRP A 51 -5.47 -0.02 0.71
CA TRP A 51 -4.33 -0.44 -0.09
C TRP A 51 -3.75 0.72 -0.91
N GLY A 52 -4.61 1.51 -1.59
CA GLY A 52 -4.20 2.71 -2.31
C GLY A 52 -3.46 3.71 -1.42
N ILE A 53 -4.01 3.98 -0.22
CA ILE A 53 -3.34 4.81 0.79
C ILE A 53 -2.02 4.18 1.24
N GLY A 54 -1.99 2.86 1.44
CA GLY A 54 -0.77 2.12 1.76
C GLY A 54 0.34 2.35 0.72
N ILE A 55 0.00 2.35 -0.57
CA ILE A 55 0.94 2.67 -1.66
C ILE A 55 1.43 4.13 -1.56
N VAL A 56 0.53 5.08 -1.30
CA VAL A 56 0.91 6.50 -1.09
C VAL A 56 1.91 6.62 0.06
N LEU A 57 1.62 5.99 1.20
CA LEU A 57 2.51 6.02 2.38
C LEU A 57 3.88 5.37 2.11
N SER A 58 3.93 4.34 1.25
CA SER A 58 5.19 3.69 0.87
C SER A 58 6.17 4.62 0.15
N ASN A 59 5.68 5.72 -0.45
CA ASN A 59 6.48 6.76 -1.10
C ASN A 59 7.13 7.73 -0.11
N LYS A 60 6.85 7.61 1.19
CA LYS A 60 7.42 8.45 2.26
C LYS A 60 7.19 9.95 2.02
N PRO A 61 5.95 10.40 1.78
CA PRO A 61 5.68 11.81 1.52
C PRO A 61 5.97 12.64 2.78
N ARG A 62 7.01 13.47 2.71
CA ARG A 62 7.46 14.31 3.85
C ARG A 62 6.35 15.20 4.41
N LEU A 63 5.43 15.62 3.56
CA LEU A 63 4.27 16.43 3.95
C LEU A 63 3.35 15.69 4.93
N LEU A 64 3.21 14.37 4.77
CA LEU A 64 2.31 13.54 5.60
C LEU A 64 2.97 13.05 6.90
N GLU A 65 4.29 12.96 6.94
CA GLU A 65 5.04 12.40 8.07
C GLU A 65 4.64 12.99 9.45
N PRO A 66 4.46 14.33 9.61
CA PRO A 66 4.08 14.91 10.92
C PRO A 66 2.72 14.43 11.43
N TYR A 67 1.80 14.06 10.53
CA TYR A 67 0.45 13.61 10.87
C TYR A 67 0.39 12.16 11.37
N PHE A 68 1.48 11.42 11.17
CA PHE A 68 1.65 10.05 11.70
C PHE A 68 2.60 10.01 12.91
N GLY A 69 3.23 11.13 13.27
CA GLY A 69 4.19 11.21 14.37
C GLY A 69 5.57 10.67 14.04
N GLY A 70 5.95 10.75 12.77
CA GLY A 70 7.26 10.38 12.24
C GLY A 70 7.21 9.21 11.24
N LEU A 71 8.32 9.02 10.54
CA LEU A 71 8.45 8.03 9.48
C LEU A 71 8.21 6.60 9.98
N ASP A 72 8.72 6.25 11.16
CA ASP A 72 8.58 4.92 11.75
C ASP A 72 7.11 4.56 11.98
N ARG A 73 6.33 5.50 12.52
CA ARG A 73 4.91 5.30 12.76
C ARG A 73 4.11 5.26 11.46
N MET A 74 4.52 6.04 10.47
CA MET A 74 3.92 5.97 9.13
C MET A 74 4.12 4.58 8.51
N TYR A 75 5.28 3.92 8.73
CA TYR A 75 5.50 2.54 8.31
C TYR A 75 4.65 1.53 9.10
N ILE A 76 4.46 1.75 10.41
CA ILE A 76 3.56 0.91 11.22
C ILE A 76 2.13 1.04 10.68
N THR A 77 1.68 2.26 10.37
CA THR A 77 0.38 2.48 9.75
C THR A 77 0.27 1.78 8.40
N HIS A 78 1.27 1.97 7.49
CA HIS A 78 1.33 1.26 6.22
C HIS A 78 1.13 -0.26 6.39
N LYS A 79 1.88 -0.88 7.30
CA LYS A 79 1.74 -2.31 7.60
C LYS A 79 0.32 -2.67 8.05
N ASN A 80 -0.21 -1.95 9.04
CA ASN A 80 -1.47 -2.28 9.68
C ASN A 80 -2.67 -2.13 8.72
N ILE A 81 -2.72 -1.05 7.94
CA ILE A 81 -3.81 -0.83 6.98
C ILE A 81 -3.78 -1.85 5.84
N ASN A 82 -2.59 -2.30 5.40
CA ASN A 82 -2.50 -3.32 4.35
C ASN A 82 -2.85 -4.72 4.87
N ILE A 83 -2.55 -5.04 6.14
CA ILE A 83 -3.05 -6.26 6.78
C ILE A 83 -4.58 -6.22 6.87
N LEU A 84 -5.15 -5.08 7.32
CA LEU A 84 -6.60 -4.91 7.37
C LEU A 84 -7.22 -5.04 5.97
N ALA A 85 -6.61 -4.43 4.95
CA ALA A 85 -7.07 -4.56 3.56
C ALA A 85 -7.12 -6.02 3.11
N LEU A 86 -6.08 -6.82 3.41
CA LEU A 86 -6.06 -8.25 3.11
C LEU A 86 -7.19 -8.99 3.83
N LEU A 87 -7.43 -8.72 5.11
CA LEU A 87 -8.51 -9.34 5.87
C LEU A 87 -9.89 -9.01 5.27
N LEU A 88 -10.11 -7.77 4.85
CA LEU A 88 -11.35 -7.36 4.19
C LEU A 88 -11.52 -8.07 2.83
N ILE A 89 -10.45 -8.27 2.06
CA ILE A 89 -10.49 -9.03 0.80
C ILE A 89 -10.78 -10.51 1.06
N VAL A 90 -10.23 -11.10 2.12
CA VAL A 90 -10.56 -12.50 2.49
C VAL A 90 -12.05 -12.63 2.83
N VAL A 91 -12.58 -11.71 3.62
CA VAL A 91 -14.02 -11.72 3.94
C VAL A 91 -14.87 -11.51 2.68
N HIS A 92 -14.48 -10.55 1.81
CA HIS A 92 -15.11 -10.35 0.52
C HIS A 92 -15.15 -11.64 -0.31
N LEU A 93 -14.04 -12.37 -0.41
CA LEU A 93 -13.94 -13.62 -1.16
C LEU A 93 -14.91 -14.71 -0.63
N ILE A 94 -15.10 -14.74 0.70
CA ILE A 94 -15.96 -15.73 1.35
C ILE A 94 -17.44 -15.42 1.12
N ILE A 95 -17.83 -14.14 1.13
CA ILE A 95 -19.24 -13.75 1.12
C ILE A 95 -19.76 -13.31 -0.25
N VAL A 96 -18.87 -12.95 -1.19
CA VAL A 96 -19.32 -12.50 -2.52
C VAL A 96 -20.02 -13.63 -3.27
N PRO A 97 -21.23 -13.41 -3.79
CA PRO A 97 -21.93 -14.43 -4.58
C PRO A 97 -21.19 -14.70 -5.89
N THR A 98 -20.66 -15.90 -6.07
CA THR A 98 -19.84 -16.28 -7.24
C THR A 98 -20.51 -17.29 -8.16
N SER A 99 -21.65 -17.87 -7.75
CA SER A 99 -22.24 -19.06 -8.36
C SER A 99 -22.52 -18.96 -9.87
N ASP A 100 -22.78 -17.76 -10.40
CA ASP A 100 -23.21 -17.57 -11.79
C ASP A 100 -22.24 -16.67 -12.59
N ARG A 101 -21.12 -16.24 -11.98
CA ARG A 101 -20.20 -15.29 -12.60
C ARG A 101 -18.99 -15.99 -13.17
N GLN A 102 -18.93 -16.04 -14.49
CA GLN A 102 -17.75 -16.44 -15.23
C GLN A 102 -17.37 -15.30 -16.18
N GLY A 103 -16.09 -14.91 -16.16
CA GLY A 103 -15.62 -13.85 -17.03
C GLY A 103 -14.19 -13.44 -16.72
N PRO A 104 -13.59 -12.61 -17.56
CA PRO A 104 -12.19 -12.18 -17.40
C PRO A 104 -11.89 -11.56 -16.03
N GLY A 105 -12.84 -10.78 -15.48
CA GLY A 105 -12.69 -10.18 -14.15
C GLY A 105 -12.53 -11.21 -13.05
N VAL A 106 -13.32 -12.29 -13.07
CA VAL A 106 -13.24 -13.37 -12.08
C VAL A 106 -11.92 -14.13 -12.20
N TRP A 107 -11.46 -14.42 -13.41
CA TRP A 107 -10.15 -15.05 -13.63
C TRP A 107 -8.99 -14.21 -13.12
N ILE A 108 -9.04 -12.88 -13.31
CA ILE A 108 -8.06 -11.96 -12.75
C ILE A 108 -8.02 -12.09 -11.22
N ALA A 109 -9.17 -12.17 -10.54
CA ALA A 109 -9.22 -12.33 -9.08
C ALA A 109 -8.58 -13.63 -8.61
N TRP A 110 -8.91 -14.75 -9.26
CA TRP A 110 -8.35 -16.07 -8.93
C TRP A 110 -6.84 -16.15 -9.12
N PHE A 111 -6.27 -15.40 -10.05
CA PHE A 111 -4.83 -15.26 -10.20
C PHE A 111 -4.24 -14.27 -9.17
N ASN A 112 -4.89 -13.12 -8.98
CA ASN A 112 -4.39 -12.00 -8.21
C ASN A 112 -4.33 -12.32 -6.71
N PHE A 113 -5.39 -12.93 -6.16
CA PHE A 113 -5.49 -13.18 -4.72
C PHE A 113 -4.38 -14.10 -4.18
N PRO A 114 -4.07 -15.26 -4.75
CA PRO A 114 -2.97 -16.10 -4.30
C PRO A 114 -1.60 -15.40 -4.40
N ALA A 115 -1.38 -14.61 -5.45
CA ALA A 115 -0.14 -13.86 -5.63
C ALA A 115 0.05 -12.81 -4.53
N ILE A 116 -1.00 -12.05 -4.20
CA ILE A 116 -1.00 -11.11 -3.08
C ILE A 116 -0.73 -11.84 -1.77
N LEU A 117 -1.45 -12.94 -1.52
CA LEU A 117 -1.31 -13.72 -0.29
C LEU A 117 0.13 -14.21 -0.11
N ILE A 118 0.75 -14.75 -1.15
CA ILE A 118 2.15 -15.19 -1.12
C ILE A 118 3.08 -14.01 -0.77
N LEU A 119 2.93 -12.85 -1.43
CA LEU A 119 3.77 -11.68 -1.16
C LEU A 119 3.58 -11.13 0.27
N VAL A 120 2.35 -11.15 0.79
CA VAL A 120 2.08 -10.75 2.18
C VAL A 120 2.70 -11.75 3.15
N LEU A 121 2.53 -13.05 2.93
CA LEU A 121 3.14 -14.09 3.75
C LEU A 121 4.66 -13.98 3.77
N LEU A 122 5.31 -13.77 2.61
CA LEU A 122 6.74 -13.51 2.53
C LEU A 122 7.17 -12.23 3.26
N SER A 123 6.30 -11.24 3.37
CA SER A 123 6.58 -10.00 4.09
C SER A 123 6.44 -10.14 5.62
N ILE A 124 5.60 -11.06 6.08
CA ILE A 124 5.34 -11.32 7.50
C ILE A 124 6.25 -12.46 8.03
N ALA A 125 6.57 -13.43 7.20
CA ALA A 125 7.29 -14.64 7.56
C ALA A 125 8.56 -14.43 8.42
N PRO A 126 9.41 -13.42 8.15
CA PRO A 126 10.60 -13.18 9.00
C PRO A 126 10.28 -12.80 10.45
N ARG A 127 9.03 -12.42 10.73
CA ARG A 127 8.55 -12.03 12.06
C ARG A 127 7.82 -13.15 12.80
N VAL A 128 7.53 -14.25 12.10
CA VAL A 128 6.84 -15.40 12.67
C VAL A 128 7.89 -16.47 13.02
N PRO A 129 8.15 -16.77 14.31
CA PRO A 129 9.24 -17.69 14.72
C PRO A 129 9.20 -19.04 14.03
N LEU A 130 7.98 -19.58 13.81
CA LEU A 130 7.77 -20.90 13.19
C LEU A 130 8.18 -20.92 11.70
N VAL A 131 8.07 -19.81 10.99
CA VAL A 131 8.25 -19.69 9.53
C VAL A 131 9.56 -19.01 9.17
N SER A 132 10.18 -18.30 10.11
CA SER A 132 11.38 -17.49 9.89
C SER A 132 12.57 -18.29 9.35
N ASN A 133 12.64 -19.59 9.65
CA ASN A 133 13.71 -20.48 9.16
C ASN A 133 13.53 -20.91 7.70
N PHE A 134 12.29 -20.99 7.21
CA PHE A 134 11.98 -21.44 5.86
C PHE A 134 11.94 -20.30 4.82
N ALA A 135 11.65 -19.07 5.23
CA ALA A 135 11.45 -17.94 4.35
C ALA A 135 12.46 -16.81 4.57
N ARG A 136 13.75 -17.14 4.67
CA ARG A 136 14.84 -16.15 4.80
C ARG A 136 15.16 -15.51 3.46
N LEU A 137 14.38 -14.53 3.06
CA LEU A 137 14.73 -13.64 1.96
C LEU A 137 15.67 -12.53 2.47
N SER A 138 16.75 -12.26 1.73
CA SER A 138 17.53 -11.05 1.99
C SER A 138 16.64 -9.82 1.81
N TYR A 139 16.92 -8.74 2.54
CA TYR A 139 16.14 -7.50 2.46
C TYR A 139 15.98 -6.99 1.02
N HIS A 140 17.03 -7.07 0.20
CA HIS A 140 16.99 -6.63 -1.19
C HIS A 140 16.05 -7.49 -2.06
N LYS A 141 16.09 -8.81 -1.91
CA LYS A 141 15.18 -9.73 -2.63
C LYS A 141 13.74 -9.50 -2.21
N TRP A 142 13.49 -9.43 -0.89
CA TRP A 142 12.17 -9.12 -0.38
C TRP A 142 11.64 -7.78 -0.91
N ARG A 143 12.42 -6.71 -0.85
CA ARG A 143 12.02 -5.38 -1.33
C ARG A 143 11.67 -5.39 -2.82
N ASN A 144 12.45 -6.11 -3.63
CA ASN A 144 12.20 -6.22 -5.06
C ASN A 144 10.89 -6.98 -5.35
N LEU A 145 10.61 -8.06 -4.63
CA LEU A 145 9.35 -8.79 -4.74
C LEU A 145 8.16 -7.95 -4.25
N HIS A 146 8.32 -7.29 -3.11
CA HIS A 146 7.26 -6.44 -2.53
C HIS A 146 6.82 -5.29 -3.44
N ARG A 147 7.68 -4.82 -4.35
CA ARG A 147 7.33 -3.81 -5.36
C ARG A 147 6.19 -4.26 -6.29
N TYR A 148 6.07 -5.55 -6.58
CA TYR A 148 4.99 -6.09 -7.40
C TYR A 148 3.60 -5.96 -6.75
N MET A 149 3.50 -5.63 -5.45
CA MET A 149 2.22 -5.32 -4.81
C MET A 149 1.45 -4.22 -5.54
N GLY A 150 2.13 -3.24 -6.14
CA GLY A 150 1.49 -2.20 -6.95
C GLY A 150 0.91 -2.73 -8.26
N VAL A 151 1.56 -3.72 -8.91
CA VAL A 151 1.01 -4.41 -10.09
C VAL A 151 -0.25 -5.15 -9.70
N PHE A 152 -0.25 -5.90 -8.60
CA PHE A 152 -1.41 -6.62 -8.11
C PHE A 152 -2.54 -5.70 -7.63
N PHE A 153 -2.20 -4.50 -7.15
CA PHE A 153 -3.19 -3.46 -6.90
C PHE A 153 -3.91 -3.01 -8.18
N ILE A 154 -3.16 -2.78 -9.26
CA ILE A 154 -3.74 -2.43 -10.57
C ILE A 154 -4.62 -3.59 -11.09
N LEU A 155 -4.15 -4.83 -10.98
CA LEU A 155 -4.95 -6.01 -11.34
C LEU A 155 -6.23 -6.13 -10.50
N GLY A 156 -6.17 -5.78 -9.20
CA GLY A 156 -7.35 -5.71 -8.33
C GLY A 156 -8.35 -4.64 -8.79
N ALA A 157 -7.86 -3.46 -9.19
CA ALA A 157 -8.70 -2.42 -9.77
C ALA A 157 -9.32 -2.86 -11.11
N THR A 158 -8.56 -3.55 -11.96
CA THR A 158 -9.05 -4.11 -13.23
C THR A 158 -10.10 -5.19 -12.98
N HIS A 159 -9.88 -6.09 -12.01
CA HIS A 159 -10.89 -7.04 -11.56
C HIS A 159 -12.18 -6.34 -11.17
N ALA A 160 -12.09 -5.31 -10.33
CA ALA A 160 -13.24 -4.55 -9.86
C ALA A 160 -14.06 -3.91 -11.00
N LEU A 161 -13.43 -3.57 -12.12
CA LEU A 161 -14.12 -3.01 -13.29
C LEU A 161 -14.71 -4.07 -14.21
N MET A 162 -14.12 -5.28 -14.26
CA MET A 162 -14.46 -6.32 -15.22
C MET A 162 -15.37 -7.43 -14.64
N ALA A 163 -15.63 -7.42 -13.35
CA ALA A 163 -16.46 -8.43 -12.67
C ALA A 163 -17.94 -8.05 -12.57
N GLU A 164 -18.39 -7.07 -13.36
CA GLU A 164 -19.76 -6.56 -13.35
C GLU A 164 -20.25 -6.18 -11.93
N PRO A 165 -19.50 -5.32 -11.22
CA PRO A 165 -19.79 -4.99 -9.84
C PRO A 165 -20.94 -3.98 -9.73
N LEU A 166 -21.59 -3.95 -8.55
CA LEU A 166 -22.63 -2.98 -8.23
C LEU A 166 -22.12 -1.54 -8.24
N ILE A 167 -20.85 -1.33 -7.93
CA ILE A 167 -20.24 0.00 -7.88
C ILE A 167 -20.36 0.78 -9.19
N LEU A 168 -20.44 0.09 -10.34
CA LEU A 168 -20.65 0.75 -11.64
C LEU A 168 -22.07 1.39 -11.75
N HIS A 169 -23.01 0.92 -10.95
CA HIS A 169 -24.37 1.45 -10.85
C HIS A 169 -24.53 2.46 -9.69
N ALA A 170 -23.44 2.78 -8.99
CA ALA A 170 -23.38 3.73 -7.89
C ALA A 170 -22.37 4.86 -8.20
N PRO A 171 -22.69 5.84 -9.06
CA PRO A 171 -21.71 6.78 -9.60
C PRO A 171 -21.00 7.62 -8.52
N VAL A 172 -21.66 7.93 -7.41
CA VAL A 172 -21.04 8.67 -6.30
C VAL A 172 -19.98 7.82 -5.60
N VAL A 173 -20.30 6.55 -5.30
CA VAL A 173 -19.36 5.59 -4.70
C VAL A 173 -18.21 5.32 -5.65
N PHE A 174 -18.51 5.07 -6.94
CA PHE A 174 -17.53 4.85 -7.99
C PHE A 174 -16.55 6.03 -8.11
N GLY A 175 -17.04 7.25 -8.16
CA GLY A 175 -16.22 8.46 -8.23
C GLY A 175 -15.31 8.61 -7.02
N TYR A 176 -15.83 8.36 -5.82
CA TYR A 176 -15.06 8.45 -4.58
C TYR A 176 -13.94 7.38 -4.52
N VAL A 177 -14.30 6.12 -4.66
CA VAL A 177 -13.36 5.00 -4.61
C VAL A 177 -12.36 5.08 -5.77
N GLY A 178 -12.84 5.34 -6.97
CA GLY A 178 -12.03 5.49 -8.18
C GLY A 178 -10.99 6.59 -8.06
N THR A 179 -11.32 7.72 -7.42
CA THR A 179 -10.37 8.80 -7.15
C THR A 179 -9.22 8.32 -6.26
N ILE A 180 -9.53 7.66 -5.14
CA ILE A 180 -8.50 7.18 -4.20
C ILE A 180 -7.64 6.09 -4.84
N VAL A 181 -8.27 5.16 -5.56
CA VAL A 181 -7.57 4.09 -6.31
C VAL A 181 -6.65 4.69 -7.36
N SER A 182 -7.11 5.70 -8.12
CA SER A 182 -6.30 6.40 -9.12
C SER A 182 -5.09 7.10 -8.48
N ILE A 183 -5.26 7.75 -7.33
CA ILE A 183 -4.14 8.33 -6.57
C ILE A 183 -3.13 7.25 -6.18
N GLY A 184 -3.59 6.09 -5.73
CA GLY A 184 -2.74 4.94 -5.41
C GLY A 184 -1.94 4.43 -6.63
N ILE A 185 -2.60 4.29 -7.78
CA ILE A 185 -1.96 3.89 -9.05
C ILE A 185 -0.92 4.93 -9.48
N LEU A 186 -1.28 6.21 -9.48
CA LEU A 186 -0.35 7.29 -9.84
C LEU A 186 0.84 7.35 -8.89
N ALA A 187 0.63 7.13 -7.59
CA ALA A 187 1.71 7.07 -6.60
C ALA A 187 2.65 5.89 -6.86
N TYR A 188 2.12 4.73 -7.27
CA TYR A 188 2.93 3.58 -7.68
C TYR A 188 3.74 3.86 -8.93
N LEU A 189 3.11 4.35 -9.99
CA LEU A 189 3.78 4.68 -11.26
C LEU A 189 4.85 5.77 -11.06
N TYR A 190 4.55 6.80 -10.29
CA TYR A 190 5.52 7.82 -9.91
C TYR A 190 6.76 7.20 -9.24
N LYS A 191 6.54 6.29 -8.27
CA LYS A 191 7.62 5.62 -7.56
C LYS A 191 8.50 4.77 -8.47
N GLU A 192 7.87 4.01 -9.36
CA GLU A 192 8.59 3.05 -10.21
C GLU A 192 9.32 3.71 -11.38
N PHE A 193 8.71 4.71 -12.01
CA PHE A 193 9.22 5.26 -13.28
C PHE A 193 9.84 6.65 -13.16
N LEU A 194 9.38 7.48 -12.21
CA LEU A 194 9.79 8.88 -12.12
C LEU A 194 10.71 9.17 -10.95
N TRP A 195 10.53 8.51 -9.81
CA TRP A 195 11.29 8.80 -8.59
C TRP A 195 12.80 8.73 -8.80
N GLY A 196 13.29 7.68 -9.47
CA GLY A 196 14.71 7.50 -9.74
C GLY A 196 15.33 8.63 -10.56
N LYS A 197 14.56 9.19 -11.49
CA LYS A 197 15.00 10.30 -12.38
C LYS A 197 14.92 11.66 -11.68
N LEU A 198 13.96 11.85 -10.78
CA LEU A 198 13.71 13.11 -10.09
C LEU A 198 14.44 13.23 -8.74
N LYS A 199 15.00 12.13 -8.27
CA LYS A 199 15.72 12.09 -7.00
C LYS A 199 16.98 12.95 -7.08
N ARG A 200 17.08 13.94 -6.19
CA ARG A 200 18.30 14.73 -6.04
C ARG A 200 19.38 13.91 -5.34
N HIS A 201 20.55 13.81 -5.95
CA HIS A 201 21.75 13.27 -5.35
C HIS A 201 22.59 14.42 -4.81
N TYR A 202 23.16 14.21 -3.65
CA TYR A 202 24.13 15.14 -3.05
C TYR A 202 25.48 14.43 -3.04
N PRO A 203 26.40 14.77 -3.97
CA PRO A 203 27.69 14.11 -4.03
C PRO A 203 28.56 14.57 -2.83
N TYR A 204 29.14 13.58 -2.16
CA TYR A 204 30.08 13.76 -1.09
C TYR A 204 31.36 12.98 -1.40
N THR A 205 32.48 13.45 -0.87
CA THR A 205 33.76 12.73 -0.89
C THR A 205 34.02 12.19 0.51
N VAL A 206 34.49 10.96 0.61
CA VAL A 206 34.99 10.41 1.88
C VAL A 206 36.30 11.11 2.22
N GLU A 207 36.33 11.83 3.33
CA GLU A 207 37.53 12.55 3.81
C GLU A 207 38.35 11.71 4.78
N ALA A 208 37.68 10.98 5.66
CA ALA A 208 38.31 10.09 6.60
C ALA A 208 37.41 8.91 6.96
N VAL A 209 38.02 7.78 7.24
CA VAL A 209 37.38 6.60 7.82
C VAL A 209 38.13 6.19 9.07
N ARG A 210 37.46 6.23 10.21
CA ARG A 210 38.02 5.83 11.50
C ARG A 210 37.29 4.59 12.03
N LYS A 211 37.99 3.49 12.18
CA LYS A 211 37.43 2.29 12.80
C LYS A 211 37.34 2.51 14.31
N LEU A 212 36.15 2.50 14.87
CA LEU A 212 35.90 2.69 16.30
C LEU A 212 36.01 1.36 17.07
N ASN A 213 35.52 0.28 16.47
CA ASN A 213 35.62 -1.09 17.00
C ASN A 213 35.50 -2.14 15.87
N GLY A 214 35.31 -3.41 16.21
CA GLY A 214 35.20 -4.51 15.23
C GLY A 214 34.06 -4.41 14.25
N THR A 215 32.99 -3.67 14.61
CA THR A 215 31.72 -3.60 13.85
C THR A 215 31.28 -2.20 13.49
N VAL A 216 31.94 -1.15 14.02
CA VAL A 216 31.54 0.24 13.84
C VAL A 216 32.69 1.04 13.25
N ALA A 217 32.40 1.79 12.18
CA ALA A 217 33.31 2.76 11.59
C ALA A 217 32.64 4.15 11.55
N GLU A 218 33.40 5.17 11.85
CA GLU A 218 33.06 6.57 11.64
C GLU A 218 33.55 7.00 10.26
N VAL A 219 32.66 7.58 9.46
CA VAL A 219 32.98 8.07 8.12
C VAL A 219 32.73 9.55 8.05
N THR A 220 33.80 10.33 7.84
CA THR A 220 33.72 11.79 7.64
C THR A 220 33.52 12.08 6.16
N LEU A 221 32.47 12.83 5.85
CA LEU A 221 32.08 13.15 4.49
C LEU A 221 32.17 14.66 4.23
N ARG A 222 32.84 15.06 3.14
CA ARG A 222 32.88 16.43 2.66
C ARG A 222 31.94 16.61 1.46
N PRO A 223 31.00 17.58 1.47
CA PRO A 223 30.16 17.87 0.31
C PRO A 223 31.01 18.38 -0.85
N ARG A 224 30.75 17.87 -2.08
CA ARG A 224 31.39 18.39 -3.32
C ARG A 224 30.80 19.72 -3.76
N ASP A 225 29.45 19.85 -3.63
CA ASP A 225 28.73 21.08 -4.03
C ASP A 225 27.89 21.62 -2.87
N ARG A 226 26.66 21.11 -2.75
CA ARG A 226 25.70 21.57 -1.74
C ARG A 226 25.69 20.65 -0.54
N LYS A 227 25.78 21.25 0.63
CA LYS A 227 25.58 20.55 1.90
C LYS A 227 24.13 20.10 2.03
N LEU A 228 23.91 18.84 2.40
CA LEU A 228 22.58 18.33 2.76
C LEU A 228 22.16 19.01 4.08
N ALA A 229 21.07 19.76 4.02
CA ALA A 229 20.42 20.25 5.24
C ALA A 229 19.67 19.07 5.89
N HIS A 230 20.00 18.80 7.15
CA HIS A 230 19.36 17.74 7.93
C HIS A 230 18.94 18.26 9.31
N ARG A 231 17.94 17.58 9.88
CA ARG A 231 17.52 17.78 11.27
C ARG A 231 17.79 16.50 12.04
N ALA A 232 18.08 16.60 13.33
CA ALA A 232 18.28 15.45 14.19
C ALA A 232 17.08 14.48 14.08
N GLY A 233 17.35 13.19 13.99
CA GLY A 233 16.34 12.14 13.82
C GLY A 233 15.90 11.86 12.36
N GLN A 234 16.42 12.58 11.37
CA GLN A 234 16.16 12.25 9.97
C GLN A 234 17.05 11.12 9.47
N PHE A 235 16.46 10.24 8.66
CA PHE A 235 17.18 9.18 7.97
C PHE A 235 17.69 9.68 6.62
N LEU A 236 18.85 9.20 6.23
CA LEU A 236 19.40 9.41 4.90
C LEU A 236 19.87 8.06 4.32
N TYR A 237 19.88 7.99 3.00
CA TYR A 237 20.41 6.83 2.28
C TYR A 237 21.73 7.24 1.65
N ILE A 238 22.77 6.47 1.94
CA ILE A 238 24.11 6.66 1.37
C ILE A 238 24.32 5.54 0.35
N HIS A 239 24.88 5.90 -0.80
CA HIS A 239 25.37 4.98 -1.81
C HIS A 239 26.86 5.27 -1.97
N PHE A 240 27.68 4.24 -1.91
CA PHE A 240 29.11 4.32 -2.19
C PHE A 240 29.33 3.77 -3.60
N ASP A 241 30.02 4.53 -4.44
CA ASP A 241 30.47 4.12 -5.77
C ASP A 241 31.84 3.48 -5.69
#